data_f729d6257cf904af6d1c8b683dfa53ee
#
_entry.id   f729d6257cf904af6d1c8b683dfa53ee
#
_cell.length_a   1.000
_cell.length_b   1.000
_cell.length_c   1.000
_cell.angle_alpha   90.00
_cell.angle_beta   90.00
_cell.angle_gamma   90.00
#
_symmetry.space_group_name_H-M   'P 1'
#
loop_
_entity.id
_entity.type
_entity.pdbx_description
1 polymer ?
#
loop_
_entity_poly.entity_id
_entity_poly.type
_entity_poly.pdbx_seq_one_letter_code
_entity_poly.pdbx_strand_id
1 'polypeptide(L)'
;MIISRNKEFCDLLKKINNKSVFIIGCSECATICNTGGEKEVQEMKEKLKKNNINVTGSIILDPACHLNNDKRLLRKEKENIDNAKIILVLACGNGVQTVSEIIKDKKVISGTDTLFLGQIKRSGHFEKRCDMCGECIEDRFAGFCPVSRCPKAILNGPCGGSVNGKCEVNKEMDCVWILIYDFLKENNNLDVLKDIQNPKRWSKSNKYKVILEK
;
A
#
# COMPACT_ATOMS: atom_id res chain seq x y z
N MET A 1 -6.35 -0.47 3.08
CA MET A 1 -5.84 0.29 1.92
C MET A 1 -4.34 0.06 1.73
N ILE A 2 -3.81 0.32 0.54
CA ILE A 2 -2.37 0.25 0.29
C ILE A 2 -1.73 1.58 0.69
N ILE A 3 -0.75 1.51 1.58
CA ILE A 3 0.00 2.68 2.01
C ILE A 3 1.22 2.85 1.11
N SER A 4 1.42 4.08 0.63
CA SER A 4 2.54 4.46 -0.24
C SER A 4 3.21 5.73 0.25
N ARG A 5 4.43 5.95 -0.24
CA ARG A 5 5.26 7.12 0.04
C ARG A 5 5.84 7.64 -1.26
N ASN A 6 5.93 8.96 -1.40
CA ASN A 6 6.60 9.57 -2.55
C ASN A 6 8.08 9.23 -2.57
N LYS A 7 8.61 8.99 -3.77
CA LYS A 7 10.05 8.92 -4.01
C LYS A 7 10.68 10.31 -3.95
N GLU A 8 11.96 10.34 -3.65
CA GLU A 8 12.73 11.59 -3.71
C GLU A 8 12.70 12.17 -5.13
N PHE A 9 12.41 13.47 -5.22
CA PHE A 9 12.25 14.13 -6.51
C PHE A 9 13.54 14.12 -7.34
N CYS A 10 14.70 14.24 -6.70
CA CYS A 10 16.00 14.14 -7.37
C CYS A 10 16.22 12.79 -8.08
N ASP A 11 15.73 11.70 -7.49
CA ASP A 11 15.83 10.38 -8.10
C ASP A 11 14.85 10.19 -9.27
N LEU A 12 13.69 10.84 -9.21
CA LEU A 12 12.75 10.89 -10.34
C LEU A 12 13.36 11.67 -11.50
N LEU A 13 13.99 12.82 -11.25
CA LEU A 13 14.66 13.62 -12.28
C LEU A 13 15.74 12.82 -13.02
N LYS A 14 16.57 12.07 -12.30
CA LYS A 14 17.60 11.19 -12.92
C LYS A 14 16.96 10.15 -13.85
N LYS A 15 15.82 9.56 -13.46
CA LYS A 15 15.11 8.55 -14.26
C LYS A 15 14.42 9.15 -15.49
N ILE A 16 13.90 10.36 -15.36
CA ILE A 16 13.24 11.12 -16.42
C ILE A 16 14.26 11.60 -17.47
N ASN A 17 15.44 12.01 -17.04
CA ASN A 17 16.56 12.39 -17.91
C ASN A 17 16.13 13.38 -19.01
N ASN A 18 15.52 14.49 -18.64
CA ASN A 18 15.04 15.58 -19.51
C ASN A 18 14.06 15.15 -20.62
N LYS A 19 13.43 14.00 -20.51
CA LYS A 19 12.43 13.52 -21.47
C LYS A 19 11.04 14.07 -21.13
N SER A 20 10.18 14.19 -22.16
CA SER A 20 8.77 14.57 -21.95
C SER A 20 8.02 13.51 -21.12
N VAL A 21 7.12 13.99 -20.26
CA VAL A 21 6.44 13.16 -19.26
C VAL A 21 4.93 13.33 -19.36
N PHE A 22 4.19 12.23 -19.33
CA PHE A 22 2.76 12.19 -19.00
C PHE A 22 2.60 11.66 -17.57
N ILE A 23 1.74 12.32 -16.76
CA ILE A 23 1.58 11.98 -15.33
C ILE A 23 0.25 11.28 -15.10
N ILE A 24 0.27 10.17 -14.37
CA ILE A 24 -0.92 9.42 -13.98
C ILE A 24 -0.99 9.37 -12.47
N GLY A 25 -2.10 9.86 -11.91
CA GLY A 25 -2.43 9.77 -10.49
C GLY A 25 -3.51 8.71 -10.23
N CYS A 26 -3.90 8.57 -8.95
CA CYS A 26 -4.93 7.64 -8.50
C CYS A 26 -5.82 8.31 -7.43
N SER A 27 -7.14 8.30 -7.65
CA SER A 27 -8.14 8.92 -6.76
C SER A 27 -8.29 8.22 -5.40
N GLU A 28 -7.88 6.95 -5.30
CA GLU A 28 -8.10 6.10 -4.13
C GLU A 28 -6.94 6.13 -3.12
N CYS A 29 -6.27 5.01 -2.90
CA CYS A 29 -5.23 4.88 -1.88
C CYS A 29 -4.14 5.96 -1.96
N ALA A 30 -3.73 6.37 -3.18
CA ALA A 30 -2.69 7.37 -3.36
C ALA A 30 -3.15 8.78 -2.96
N THR A 31 -4.41 9.14 -3.22
CA THR A 31 -5.01 10.39 -2.75
C THR A 31 -5.03 10.46 -1.22
N ILE A 32 -5.47 9.38 -0.57
CA ILE A 32 -5.55 9.31 0.89
C ILE A 32 -4.14 9.36 1.54
N CYS A 33 -3.14 8.79 0.86
CA CYS A 33 -1.74 8.85 1.31
C CYS A 33 -1.06 10.19 1.00
N ASN A 34 -1.71 11.12 0.29
CA ASN A 34 -1.13 12.35 -0.25
C ASN A 34 0.11 12.07 -1.13
N THR A 35 0.00 11.05 -1.99
CA THR A 35 1.11 10.59 -2.84
C THR A 35 0.80 10.64 -4.33
N GLY A 36 -0.48 10.79 -4.73
CA GLY A 36 -0.84 10.75 -6.15
C GLY A 36 -2.26 11.15 -6.48
N GLY A 37 -2.92 11.93 -5.61
CA GLY A 37 -4.18 12.58 -5.90
C GLY A 37 -4.02 13.79 -6.84
N GLU A 38 -5.10 14.52 -7.04
CA GLU A 38 -5.13 15.67 -7.93
C GLU A 38 -4.11 16.73 -7.51
N LYS A 39 -4.03 17.03 -6.21
CA LYS A 39 -3.09 17.98 -5.63
C LYS A 39 -1.64 17.59 -5.93
N GLU A 40 -1.27 16.35 -5.61
CA GLU A 40 0.09 15.85 -5.78
C GLU A 40 0.49 15.77 -7.26
N VAL A 41 -0.44 15.44 -8.15
CA VAL A 41 -0.22 15.47 -9.59
C VAL A 41 0.04 16.90 -10.08
N GLN A 42 -0.73 17.87 -9.59
CA GLN A 42 -0.51 19.28 -9.94
C GLN A 42 0.83 19.80 -9.41
N GLU A 43 1.17 19.51 -8.16
CA GLU A 43 2.47 19.85 -7.59
C GLU A 43 3.63 19.22 -8.36
N MET A 44 3.48 17.97 -8.80
CA MET A 44 4.48 17.28 -9.61
C MET A 44 4.65 17.94 -10.98
N LYS A 45 3.56 18.35 -11.64
CA LYS A 45 3.62 19.12 -12.89
C LYS A 45 4.44 20.39 -12.73
N GLU A 46 4.19 21.15 -11.67
CA GLU A 46 4.90 22.40 -11.42
C GLU A 46 6.39 22.17 -11.15
N LYS A 47 6.72 21.15 -10.32
CA LYS A 47 8.11 20.77 -10.07
C LYS A 47 8.85 20.38 -11.35
N LEU A 48 8.22 19.58 -12.22
CA LEU A 48 8.81 19.17 -13.49
C LEU A 48 9.00 20.37 -14.45
N LYS A 49 8.00 21.23 -14.57
CA LYS A 49 8.10 22.46 -15.40
C LYS A 49 9.21 23.40 -14.91
N LYS A 50 9.35 23.60 -13.59
CA LYS A 50 10.46 24.38 -13.00
C LYS A 50 11.85 23.82 -13.32
N ASN A 51 11.92 22.52 -13.62
CA ASN A 51 13.15 21.85 -14.06
C ASN A 51 13.25 21.68 -15.59
N ASN A 52 12.51 22.49 -16.36
CA ASN A 52 12.49 22.51 -17.83
C ASN A 52 12.08 21.16 -18.47
N ILE A 53 11.30 20.35 -17.76
CA ILE A 53 10.76 19.09 -18.28
C ILE A 53 9.38 19.36 -18.89
N ASN A 54 9.21 18.97 -20.14
CA ASN A 54 7.94 19.08 -20.83
C ASN A 54 6.94 18.05 -20.27
N VAL A 55 5.82 18.53 -19.72
CA VAL A 55 4.69 17.69 -19.27
C VAL A 55 3.61 17.73 -20.34
N THR A 56 3.40 16.63 -21.03
CA THR A 56 2.45 16.52 -22.16
C THR A 56 1.00 16.49 -21.71
N GLY A 57 0.74 16.03 -20.49
CA GLY A 57 -0.60 15.96 -19.90
C GLY A 57 -0.61 15.18 -18.58
N SER A 58 -1.80 15.01 -18.02
CA SER A 58 -2.00 14.16 -16.84
C SER A 58 -3.43 13.71 -16.72
N ILE A 59 -3.63 12.61 -16.00
CA ILE A 59 -4.95 12.07 -15.64
C ILE A 59 -4.94 11.49 -14.23
N ILE A 60 -6.07 11.53 -13.56
CA ILE A 60 -6.33 10.78 -12.32
C ILE A 60 -7.21 9.58 -12.67
N LEU A 61 -6.72 8.38 -12.41
CA LEU A 61 -7.47 7.13 -12.62
C LEU A 61 -8.25 6.74 -11.36
N ASP A 62 -9.40 6.10 -11.55
CA ASP A 62 -10.35 5.76 -10.47
C ASP A 62 -10.76 4.29 -10.53
N PRO A 63 -10.10 3.42 -9.73
CA PRO A 63 -8.71 3.50 -9.26
C PRO A 63 -7.70 3.11 -10.34
N ALA A 64 -6.44 3.49 -10.22
CA ALA A 64 -5.37 3.16 -11.20
C ALA A 64 -5.00 1.65 -11.27
N CYS A 65 -5.72 0.76 -10.60
CA CYS A 65 -5.55 -0.69 -10.63
C CYS A 65 -6.76 -1.43 -11.24
N HIS A 66 -7.63 -0.70 -11.96
CA HIS A 66 -8.78 -1.27 -12.64
C HIS A 66 -8.56 -1.36 -14.15
N LEU A 67 -7.95 -2.45 -14.62
CA LEU A 67 -7.43 -2.63 -15.98
C LEU A 67 -8.39 -2.16 -17.10
N ASN A 68 -9.67 -2.58 -17.08
CA ASN A 68 -10.61 -2.27 -18.15
C ASN A 68 -11.06 -0.80 -18.14
N ASN A 69 -11.28 -0.23 -16.95
CA ASN A 69 -11.63 1.18 -16.82
C ASN A 69 -10.45 2.05 -17.24
N ASP A 70 -9.24 1.71 -16.80
CA ASP A 70 -8.02 2.44 -17.12
C ASP A 70 -7.73 2.42 -18.62
N LYS A 71 -7.91 1.28 -19.29
CA LYS A 71 -7.83 1.20 -20.76
C LYS A 71 -8.77 2.20 -21.45
N ARG A 72 -10.01 2.30 -20.96
CA ARG A 72 -11.00 3.24 -21.52
C ARG A 72 -10.61 4.70 -21.30
N LEU A 73 -10.15 5.03 -20.11
CA LEU A 73 -9.76 6.40 -19.75
C LEU A 73 -8.48 6.84 -20.46
N LEU A 74 -7.44 5.98 -20.49
CA LEU A 74 -6.17 6.29 -21.14
C LEU A 74 -6.29 6.41 -22.67
N ARG A 75 -7.27 5.75 -23.30
CA ARG A 75 -7.56 5.96 -24.73
C ARG A 75 -7.98 7.39 -25.04
N LYS A 76 -8.63 8.10 -24.12
CA LYS A 76 -9.03 9.50 -24.31
C LYS A 76 -7.82 10.44 -24.27
N GLU A 77 -6.76 10.03 -23.59
CA GLU A 77 -5.51 10.79 -23.46
C GLU A 77 -4.43 10.33 -24.45
N LYS A 78 -4.81 9.55 -25.49
CA LYS A 78 -3.87 8.92 -26.40
C LYS A 78 -2.87 9.89 -27.00
N GLU A 79 -3.32 11.03 -27.51
CA GLU A 79 -2.45 12.06 -28.11
C GLU A 79 -1.39 12.57 -27.14
N ASN A 80 -1.80 12.89 -25.90
CA ASN A 80 -0.91 13.35 -24.84
C ASN A 80 0.09 12.28 -24.43
N ILE A 81 -0.37 11.01 -24.36
CA ILE A 81 0.46 9.85 -24.07
C ILE A 81 1.46 9.60 -25.20
N ASP A 82 1.03 9.67 -26.47
CA ASP A 82 1.90 9.45 -27.63
C ASP A 82 3.03 10.48 -27.69
N ASN A 83 2.77 11.73 -27.31
CA ASN A 83 3.74 12.82 -27.23
C ASN A 83 4.71 12.69 -26.05
N ALA A 84 4.42 11.85 -25.06
CA ALA A 84 5.31 11.59 -23.93
C ALA A 84 6.36 10.52 -24.29
N LYS A 85 7.55 10.65 -23.70
CA LYS A 85 8.60 9.61 -23.74
C LYS A 85 8.58 8.76 -22.48
N ILE A 86 8.01 9.28 -21.40
CA ILE A 86 7.95 8.62 -20.09
C ILE A 86 6.54 8.81 -19.52
N ILE A 87 6.04 7.75 -18.90
CA ILE A 87 4.82 7.76 -18.09
C ILE A 87 5.22 7.72 -16.62
N LEU A 88 4.95 8.80 -15.89
CA LEU A 88 5.17 8.88 -14.44
C LEU A 88 3.87 8.52 -13.73
N VAL A 89 3.89 7.44 -12.95
CA VAL A 89 2.71 6.96 -12.21
C VAL A 89 2.85 7.26 -10.73
N LEU A 90 1.94 8.08 -10.21
CA LEU A 90 1.81 8.42 -8.79
C LEU A 90 0.72 7.56 -8.16
N ALA A 91 0.99 6.26 -8.07
CA ALA A 91 0.09 5.26 -7.50
C ALA A 91 0.90 4.12 -6.85
N CYS A 92 0.23 3.24 -6.11
CA CYS A 92 0.87 2.04 -5.56
C CYS A 92 1.33 1.09 -6.69
N GLY A 93 2.12 0.08 -6.33
CA GLY A 93 2.68 -0.89 -7.28
C GLY A 93 1.65 -1.61 -8.14
N ASN A 94 0.41 -1.82 -7.64
CA ASN A 94 -0.66 -2.38 -8.47
C ASN A 94 -1.01 -1.43 -9.62
N GLY A 95 -1.22 -0.14 -9.32
CA GLY A 95 -1.52 0.86 -10.36
C GLY A 95 -0.38 1.01 -11.37
N VAL A 96 0.87 1.02 -10.90
CA VAL A 96 2.04 1.08 -11.80
C VAL A 96 2.05 -0.10 -12.77
N GLN A 97 1.82 -1.31 -12.28
CA GLN A 97 1.81 -2.53 -13.11
C GLN A 97 0.64 -2.54 -14.08
N THR A 98 -0.57 -2.15 -13.63
CA THR A 98 -1.75 -2.04 -14.50
C THR A 98 -1.52 -1.05 -15.65
N VAL A 99 -0.97 0.12 -15.36
CA VAL A 99 -0.62 1.11 -16.37
C VAL A 99 0.44 0.55 -17.34
N SER A 100 1.45 -0.14 -16.82
CA SER A 100 2.51 -0.76 -17.65
C SER A 100 1.96 -1.86 -18.58
N GLU A 101 0.94 -2.59 -18.14
CA GLU A 101 0.26 -3.60 -18.95
C GLU A 101 -0.54 -2.97 -20.10
N ILE A 102 -1.06 -1.76 -19.90
CA ILE A 102 -1.82 -1.02 -20.91
C ILE A 102 -0.90 -0.29 -21.88
N ILE A 103 0.12 0.41 -21.39
CA ILE A 103 1.04 1.24 -22.17
C ILE A 103 2.36 0.48 -22.32
N LYS A 104 2.45 -0.35 -23.37
CA LYS A 104 3.57 -1.28 -23.57
C LYS A 104 4.77 -0.68 -24.31
N ASP A 105 4.54 0.42 -25.04
CA ASP A 105 5.52 1.06 -25.92
C ASP A 105 6.29 2.22 -25.27
N LYS A 106 5.96 2.56 -24.03
CA LYS A 106 6.58 3.65 -23.27
C LYS A 106 7.27 3.15 -22.00
N LYS A 107 8.28 3.88 -21.57
CA LYS A 107 8.89 3.65 -20.26
C LYS A 107 7.96 4.16 -19.16
N VAL A 108 7.44 3.26 -18.35
CA VAL A 108 6.65 3.58 -17.14
C VAL A 108 7.59 3.63 -15.94
N ILE A 109 7.50 4.69 -15.14
CA ILE A 109 8.26 4.84 -13.90
C ILE A 109 7.30 5.09 -12.73
N SER A 110 7.61 4.47 -11.59
CA SER A 110 6.87 4.70 -10.34
C SER A 110 7.37 5.95 -9.65
N GLY A 111 6.47 6.88 -9.32
CA GLY A 111 6.74 8.05 -8.47
C GLY A 111 6.62 7.77 -6.98
N THR A 112 6.17 6.58 -6.59
CA THR A 112 5.93 6.19 -5.20
C THR A 112 6.58 4.86 -4.87
N ASP A 113 6.77 4.59 -3.57
CA ASP A 113 7.08 3.28 -3.01
C ASP A 113 5.85 2.73 -2.30
N THR A 114 5.50 1.48 -2.56
CA THR A 114 4.44 0.75 -1.85
C THR A 114 5.02 0.18 -0.56
N LEU A 115 4.42 0.52 0.58
CA LEU A 115 4.96 0.16 1.88
C LEU A 115 4.26 -1.08 2.48
N PHE A 116 2.95 -0.99 2.72
CA PHE A 116 2.20 -2.05 3.37
C PHE A 116 0.68 -1.92 3.17
N LEU A 117 -0.05 -2.96 3.54
CA LEU A 117 -1.50 -2.93 3.69
C LEU A 117 -1.84 -2.50 5.12
N GLY A 118 -2.58 -1.39 5.25
CA GLY A 118 -2.83 -0.80 6.55
C GLY A 118 -4.14 -0.02 6.65
N GLN A 119 -4.29 0.59 7.81
CA GLN A 119 -5.39 1.51 8.13
C GLN A 119 -4.88 2.93 8.34
N ILE A 120 -5.79 3.87 8.23
CA ILE A 120 -5.60 5.26 8.65
C ILE A 120 -5.96 5.33 10.13
N LYS A 121 -5.03 5.77 10.97
CA LYS A 121 -5.31 6.07 12.38
C LYS A 121 -5.79 7.52 12.53
N ARG A 122 -5.13 8.44 11.84
CA ARG A 122 -5.49 9.85 11.67
C ARG A 122 -4.76 10.37 10.43
N SER A 123 -5.10 11.58 9.98
CA SER A 123 -4.44 12.18 8.82
C SER A 123 -2.91 12.12 8.94
N GLY A 124 -2.25 11.57 7.94
CA GLY A 124 -0.80 11.38 7.91
C GLY A 124 -0.23 10.27 8.80
N HIS A 125 -1.08 9.55 9.57
CA HIS A 125 -0.66 8.43 10.40
C HIS A 125 -1.28 7.12 9.94
N PHE A 126 -0.45 6.21 9.48
CA PHE A 126 -0.85 4.91 8.96
C PHE A 126 -0.23 3.79 9.79
N GLU A 127 -1.01 2.74 10.04
CA GLU A 127 -0.55 1.56 10.77
C GLU A 127 -0.73 0.31 9.93
N LYS A 128 0.30 -0.54 9.90
CA LYS A 128 0.19 -1.87 9.30
C LYS A 128 -0.79 -2.73 10.10
N ARG A 129 -1.74 -3.37 9.39
CA ARG A 129 -2.78 -4.20 10.02
C ARG A 129 -2.89 -5.59 9.44
N CYS A 130 -2.27 -5.84 8.27
CA CYS A 130 -2.40 -7.12 7.60
C CYS A 130 -1.12 -7.50 6.86
N ASP A 131 -0.72 -8.76 6.95
CA ASP A 131 0.40 -9.36 6.21
C ASP A 131 -0.05 -10.14 4.98
N MET A 132 -1.36 -10.10 4.66
CA MET A 132 -1.95 -10.83 3.54
C MET A 132 -1.59 -12.33 3.56
N CYS A 133 -1.60 -12.94 4.76
CA CYS A 133 -1.22 -14.34 4.94
C CYS A 133 -2.26 -15.35 4.42
N GLY A 134 -3.43 -14.87 3.98
CA GLY A 134 -4.46 -15.70 3.37
C GLY A 134 -5.26 -16.59 4.34
N GLU A 135 -5.04 -16.46 5.65
CA GLU A 135 -5.72 -17.25 6.66
C GLU A 135 -5.96 -16.41 7.90
N CYS A 136 -7.16 -15.80 7.98
CA CYS A 136 -7.54 -14.92 9.07
C CYS A 136 -7.88 -15.69 10.33
N ILE A 137 -7.45 -15.17 11.48
CA ILE A 137 -7.64 -15.77 12.81
C ILE A 137 -8.05 -14.74 13.86
N GLU A 138 -8.42 -13.55 13.44
CA GLU A 138 -8.74 -12.40 14.30
C GLU A 138 -9.96 -12.67 15.17
N ASP A 139 -10.91 -13.47 14.71
CA ASP A 139 -12.11 -13.89 15.43
C ASP A 139 -11.78 -14.61 16.75
N ARG A 140 -10.68 -15.38 16.80
CA ARG A 140 -10.18 -16.02 18.02
C ARG A 140 -9.53 -15.04 18.99
N PHE A 141 -8.99 -13.94 18.50
CA PHE A 141 -8.13 -13.03 19.24
C PHE A 141 -8.73 -11.62 19.37
N ALA A 142 -10.04 -11.57 19.64
CA ALA A 142 -10.73 -10.33 19.93
C ALA A 142 -10.62 -9.27 18.79
N GLY A 143 -10.54 -9.70 17.55
CA GLY A 143 -10.36 -8.83 16.38
C GLY A 143 -8.90 -8.37 16.18
N PHE A 144 -7.96 -8.81 17.01
CA PHE A 144 -6.54 -8.48 16.86
C PHE A 144 -5.81 -9.55 16.05
N CYS A 145 -4.99 -9.13 15.08
CA CYS A 145 -4.15 -10.05 14.30
C CYS A 145 -2.75 -10.17 14.94
N PRO A 146 -2.41 -11.30 15.58
CA PRO A 146 -1.07 -11.47 16.14
C PRO A 146 0.01 -11.58 15.05
N VAL A 147 -0.34 -12.07 13.85
CA VAL A 147 0.63 -12.19 12.74
C VAL A 147 1.18 -10.84 12.31
N SER A 148 0.31 -9.85 12.11
CA SER A 148 0.72 -8.53 11.60
C SER A 148 1.11 -7.54 12.70
N ARG A 149 0.60 -7.75 13.93
CA ARG A 149 0.79 -6.78 15.04
C ARG A 149 1.86 -7.21 16.03
N CYS A 150 2.24 -8.49 16.09
CA CYS A 150 3.38 -8.93 16.87
C CYS A 150 4.64 -8.90 15.98
N PRO A 151 5.70 -8.13 16.30
CA PRO A 151 6.94 -8.12 15.52
C PRO A 151 7.60 -9.50 15.41
N LYS A 152 7.31 -10.40 16.36
CA LYS A 152 7.79 -11.79 16.36
C LYS A 152 6.81 -12.77 15.69
N ALA A 153 5.62 -12.28 15.25
CA ALA A 153 4.54 -13.10 14.68
C ALA A 153 4.16 -14.34 15.52
N ILE A 154 4.21 -14.20 16.83
CA ILE A 154 3.90 -15.31 17.76
C ILE A 154 2.39 -15.59 17.71
N LEU A 155 2.02 -16.87 17.59
CA LEU A 155 0.62 -17.30 17.43
C LEU A 155 -0.04 -17.80 18.73
N ASN A 156 0.75 -18.16 19.73
CA ASN A 156 0.28 -18.84 20.94
C ASN A 156 0.77 -18.13 22.22
N GLY A 157 0.20 -16.96 22.48
CA GLY A 157 0.45 -16.22 23.71
C GLY A 157 1.63 -15.26 23.65
N PRO A 158 1.81 -14.47 24.71
CA PRO A 158 2.86 -13.49 24.81
C PRO A 158 4.25 -14.13 24.90
N CYS A 159 5.27 -13.42 24.40
CA CYS A 159 6.68 -13.84 24.52
C CYS A 159 7.26 -13.63 25.92
N GLY A 160 6.52 -12.99 26.84
CA GLY A 160 7.01 -12.66 28.17
C GLY A 160 7.87 -11.39 28.26
N GLY A 161 8.24 -10.80 27.14
CA GLY A 161 9.14 -9.63 27.11
C GLY A 161 8.43 -8.27 27.16
N SER A 162 7.10 -8.24 27.28
CA SER A 162 6.36 -6.97 27.39
C SER A 162 6.58 -6.32 28.75
N VAL A 163 6.76 -4.99 28.77
CA VAL A 163 6.91 -4.20 29.99
C VAL A 163 5.86 -3.09 29.96
N ASN A 164 5.05 -2.98 31.01
CA ASN A 164 3.97 -1.99 31.12
C ASN A 164 3.04 -1.96 29.89
N GLY A 165 2.69 -3.14 29.36
CA GLY A 165 1.84 -3.26 28.17
C GLY A 165 2.53 -2.96 26.84
N LYS A 166 3.80 -2.54 26.84
CA LYS A 166 4.57 -2.21 25.65
C LYS A 166 5.41 -3.41 25.15
N CYS A 167 5.61 -3.44 23.81
CA CYS A 167 6.37 -4.50 23.16
C CYS A 167 7.88 -4.35 23.40
N GLU A 168 8.58 -5.44 23.70
CA GLU A 168 10.04 -5.41 23.89
C GLU A 168 10.83 -5.03 22.64
N VAL A 169 10.28 -5.34 21.45
CA VAL A 169 10.92 -5.03 20.16
C VAL A 169 10.78 -3.56 19.79
N ASN A 170 9.62 -2.97 20.15
CA ASN A 170 9.35 -1.55 19.91
C ASN A 170 8.55 -0.98 21.08
N LYS A 171 9.24 -0.23 21.94
CA LYS A 171 8.69 0.33 23.17
C LYS A 171 7.58 1.39 22.96
N GLU A 172 7.45 1.94 21.75
CA GLU A 172 6.36 2.85 21.40
C GLU A 172 5.06 2.09 21.07
N MET A 173 5.15 0.78 20.84
CA MET A 173 4.06 -0.04 20.39
C MET A 173 3.44 -0.85 21.53
N ASP A 174 2.11 -0.87 21.61
CA ASP A 174 1.41 -1.75 22.55
C ASP A 174 1.62 -3.22 22.17
N CYS A 175 1.82 -4.05 23.17
CA CYS A 175 1.93 -5.50 22.97
C CYS A 175 0.55 -6.07 22.57
N VAL A 176 0.43 -6.57 21.36
CA VAL A 176 -0.85 -7.14 20.88
C VAL A 176 -1.36 -8.28 21.76
N TRP A 177 -0.47 -9.08 22.35
CA TRP A 177 -0.87 -10.18 23.21
C TRP A 177 -1.40 -9.72 24.57
N ILE A 178 -0.92 -8.62 25.09
CA ILE A 178 -1.52 -7.98 26.29
C ILE A 178 -2.90 -7.46 25.94
N LEU A 179 -3.06 -6.75 24.81
CA LEU A 179 -4.37 -6.28 24.35
C LEU A 179 -5.38 -7.44 24.17
N ILE A 180 -4.95 -8.56 23.58
CA ILE A 180 -5.78 -9.76 23.42
C ILE A 180 -6.17 -10.33 24.80
N TYR A 181 -5.20 -10.49 25.69
CA TYR A 181 -5.43 -11.04 27.03
C TYR A 181 -6.42 -10.19 27.83
N ASP A 182 -6.20 -8.88 27.88
CA ASP A 182 -7.04 -7.96 28.63
C ASP A 182 -8.48 -7.99 28.13
N PHE A 183 -8.67 -7.92 26.79
CA PHE A 183 -9.99 -8.01 26.18
C PHE A 183 -10.70 -9.33 26.48
N LEU A 184 -9.99 -10.45 26.33
CA LEU A 184 -10.57 -11.80 26.62
C LEU A 184 -10.89 -11.97 28.10
N LYS A 185 -10.08 -11.42 28.98
CA LYS A 185 -10.31 -11.42 30.42
C LYS A 185 -11.56 -10.63 30.81
N GLU A 186 -11.71 -9.42 30.28
CA GLU A 186 -12.89 -8.56 30.50
C GLU A 186 -14.19 -9.22 30.03
N ASN A 187 -14.09 -10.03 28.98
CA ASN A 187 -15.24 -10.75 28.40
C ASN A 187 -15.39 -12.19 28.91
N ASN A 188 -14.68 -12.60 29.96
CA ASN A 188 -14.70 -13.97 30.54
C ASN A 188 -14.47 -15.08 29.50
N ASN A 189 -13.59 -14.85 28.51
CA ASN A 189 -13.33 -15.76 27.38
C ASN A 189 -11.84 -16.18 27.26
N LEU A 190 -11.12 -16.27 28.39
CA LEU A 190 -9.72 -16.67 28.39
C LEU A 190 -9.50 -18.12 27.94
N ASP A 191 -10.53 -18.97 28.00
CA ASP A 191 -10.43 -20.38 27.61
C ASP A 191 -10.00 -20.57 26.15
N VAL A 192 -10.29 -19.63 25.29
CA VAL A 192 -9.85 -19.65 23.88
C VAL A 192 -8.33 -19.69 23.74
N LEU A 193 -7.57 -19.21 24.74
CA LEU A 193 -6.11 -19.21 24.72
C LEU A 193 -5.50 -20.59 25.12
N LYS A 194 -6.32 -21.53 25.64
CA LYS A 194 -5.88 -22.89 25.95
C LYS A 194 -5.68 -23.73 24.69
N ASP A 195 -6.39 -23.39 23.61
CA ASP A 195 -6.28 -24.08 22.33
C ASP A 195 -5.05 -23.59 21.56
N ILE A 196 -4.15 -24.49 21.22
CA ILE A 196 -2.95 -24.17 20.45
C ILE A 196 -3.32 -23.90 19.00
N GLN A 197 -2.95 -22.71 18.52
CA GLN A 197 -3.03 -22.35 17.12
C GLN A 197 -1.92 -23.03 16.33
N ASN A 198 -2.29 -23.81 15.33
CA ASN A 198 -1.32 -24.44 14.43
C ASN A 198 -0.51 -23.40 13.64
N PRO A 199 0.70 -23.75 13.19
CA PRO A 199 1.48 -22.89 12.31
C PRO A 199 0.69 -22.44 11.08
N LYS A 200 0.88 -21.19 10.67
CA LYS A 200 0.24 -20.64 9.46
C LYS A 200 0.61 -21.42 8.20
N ARG A 201 -0.36 -21.69 7.38
CA ARG A 201 -0.16 -22.28 6.04
C ARG A 201 0.22 -21.18 5.06
N TRP A 202 1.48 -20.81 5.03
CA TRP A 202 1.98 -19.75 4.15
C TRP A 202 1.79 -20.01 2.65
N SER A 203 1.44 -21.23 2.26
CA SER A 203 0.99 -21.54 0.90
C SER A 203 -0.32 -20.86 0.53
N LYS A 204 -1.15 -20.47 1.50
CA LYS A 204 -2.34 -19.64 1.30
C LYS A 204 -2.01 -18.15 1.11
N SER A 205 -0.83 -17.74 1.55
CA SER A 205 -0.28 -16.41 1.28
C SER A 205 0.21 -16.36 -0.16
N ASN A 206 -0.56 -15.73 -1.01
CA ASN A 206 -0.33 -15.78 -2.45
C ASN A 206 0.87 -14.94 -2.87
N LYS A 207 2.01 -15.59 -3.08
CA LYS A 207 3.11 -15.05 -3.87
C LYS A 207 2.88 -15.22 -5.38
N TYR A 208 1.87 -15.98 -5.76
CA TYR A 208 1.57 -16.34 -7.15
C TYR A 208 0.27 -15.70 -7.62
N LYS A 209 0.11 -15.62 -8.94
CA LYS A 209 -1.11 -15.14 -9.57
C LYS A 209 -2.30 -15.99 -9.09
N VAL A 210 -3.25 -15.34 -8.40
CA VAL A 210 -4.53 -15.95 -8.04
C VAL A 210 -5.62 -15.26 -8.81
N ILE A 211 -6.43 -16.07 -9.47
CA ILE A 211 -7.67 -15.63 -10.08
C ILE A 211 -8.78 -16.18 -9.19
N LEU A 212 -9.52 -15.28 -8.54
CA LEU A 212 -10.76 -15.64 -7.86
C LEU A 212 -11.90 -15.31 -8.82
N GLU A 213 -12.39 -16.33 -9.48
CA GLU A 213 -13.63 -16.24 -10.27
C GLU A 213 -14.80 -16.54 -9.33
N LYS A 214 -15.76 -15.62 -9.27
CA LYS A 214 -17.02 -15.79 -8.54
C LYS A 214 -18.13 -16.07 -9.53
#